data_38f0c6d0f3d78ee968d56589e32f4433
#
_entry.id   38f0c6d0f3d78ee968d56589e32f4433
#
_cell.length_a   1.000
_cell.length_b   1.000
_cell.length_c   1.000
_cell.angle_alpha   90.00
_cell.angle_beta   90.00
_cell.angle_gamma   90.00
#
_symmetry.space_group_name_H-M   'P 1'
#
loop_
_entity.id
_entity.type
_entity.pdbx_description
1 polymer ?
#
loop_
_entity_poly.entity_id
_entity_poly.type
_entity_poly.pdbx_seq_one_letter_code
_entity_poly.pdbx_strand_id
1 'polypeptide(L)'
;MEAHHIRIPVSGTPAAAASARQQLADGIRTFGAFLGPELLDAAELVAAELIANAVRHANGGPITAGACLSDKGLRIEVNDANPAVPQVSLSDVDEEGGRGLFLVAALADRHGFDPLPPGKRCWAEFKVSTPLPTASHLPLQRS
;
A
#
# COMPACT_ATOMS: atom_id res chain seq x y z
N MET A 1 14.46 -10.58 -12.63
CA MET A 1 14.52 -9.36 -11.85
C MET A 1 14.08 -9.62 -10.42
N GLU A 2 14.84 -9.17 -9.48
CA GLU A 2 14.47 -9.32 -8.08
C GLU A 2 13.46 -8.28 -7.67
N ALA A 3 12.49 -8.70 -6.89
CA ALA A 3 11.54 -7.78 -6.31
C ALA A 3 12.10 -7.23 -5.00
N HIS A 4 11.69 -6.01 -4.68
CA HIS A 4 12.02 -5.38 -3.41
C HIS A 4 10.80 -5.48 -2.51
N HIS A 5 10.98 -6.03 -1.32
CA HIS A 5 9.88 -6.32 -0.40
C HIS A 5 10.08 -5.69 0.95
N ILE A 6 8.96 -5.32 1.55
CA ILE A 6 8.87 -4.96 2.95
C ILE A 6 7.63 -5.60 3.51
N ARG A 7 7.71 -6.10 4.73
CA ARG A 7 6.55 -6.61 5.44
C ARG A 7 6.69 -6.34 6.92
N ILE A 8 5.65 -5.79 7.54
CA ILE A 8 5.66 -5.43 8.96
C ILE A 8 4.40 -5.94 9.65
N PRO A 9 4.53 -6.51 10.86
CA PRO A 9 3.36 -6.78 11.69
C PRO A 9 2.86 -5.46 12.30
N VAL A 10 1.56 -5.36 12.47
CA VAL A 10 0.93 -4.16 13.02
C VAL A 10 0.00 -4.60 14.14
N SER A 11 0.22 -4.08 15.34
CA SER A 11 -0.75 -4.31 16.40
C SER A 11 -1.93 -3.35 16.20
N GLY A 12 -3.10 -3.72 16.72
CA GLY A 12 -4.33 -2.99 16.45
C GLY A 12 -4.53 -1.73 17.26
N THR A 13 -3.48 -1.07 17.71
CA THR A 13 -3.61 0.16 18.48
C THR A 13 -3.25 1.38 17.63
N PRO A 14 -3.76 2.57 17.96
CA PRO A 14 -3.39 3.77 17.21
C PRO A 14 -1.90 4.07 17.23
N ALA A 15 -1.23 3.81 18.35
CA ALA A 15 0.22 4.04 18.45
C ALA A 15 0.98 3.08 17.53
N ALA A 16 0.57 1.82 17.49
CA ALA A 16 1.20 0.85 16.61
C ALA A 16 0.93 1.17 15.15
N ALA A 17 -0.26 1.71 14.85
CA ALA A 17 -0.59 2.12 13.48
C ALA A 17 0.33 3.25 13.03
N ALA A 18 0.56 4.24 13.88
CA ALA A 18 1.45 5.35 13.55
C ALA A 18 2.87 4.86 13.29
N SER A 19 3.36 3.96 14.14
CA SER A 19 4.69 3.38 13.97
C SER A 19 4.79 2.59 12.67
N ALA A 20 3.77 1.78 12.38
CA ALA A 20 3.76 0.97 11.17
C ALA A 20 3.72 1.83 9.92
N ARG A 21 2.93 2.90 9.92
CA ARG A 21 2.90 3.82 8.80
C ARG A 21 4.28 4.40 8.51
N GLN A 22 4.98 4.79 9.58
CA GLN A 22 6.31 5.35 9.43
C GLN A 22 7.29 4.30 8.89
N GLN A 23 7.24 3.10 9.43
CA GLN A 23 8.12 2.02 8.98
C GLN A 23 7.86 1.66 7.52
N LEU A 24 6.60 1.59 7.13
CA LEU A 24 6.27 1.26 5.75
C LEU A 24 6.68 2.40 4.81
N ALA A 25 6.45 3.64 5.21
CA ALA A 25 6.88 4.79 4.43
C ALA A 25 8.40 4.81 4.24
N ASP A 26 9.13 4.56 5.33
CA ASP A 26 10.60 4.52 5.25
C ASP A 26 11.06 3.42 4.29
N GLY A 27 10.39 2.28 4.36
CA GLY A 27 10.72 1.19 3.46
C GLY A 27 10.41 1.50 2.01
N ILE A 28 9.26 2.11 1.73
CA ILE A 28 8.91 2.51 0.38
C ILE A 28 9.92 3.52 -0.16
N ARG A 29 10.43 4.40 0.70
CA ARG A 29 11.47 5.35 0.28
C ARG A 29 12.75 4.68 -0.17
N THR A 30 13.03 3.49 0.32
CA THR A 30 14.19 2.75 -0.18
C THR A 30 14.01 2.34 -1.65
N PHE A 31 12.78 2.38 -2.16
CA PHE A 31 12.49 2.15 -3.58
C PHE A 31 12.54 3.43 -4.39
N GLY A 32 12.87 4.56 -3.77
CA GLY A 32 12.71 5.88 -4.36
C GLY A 32 13.44 6.10 -5.68
N ALA A 33 14.57 5.41 -5.88
CA ALA A 33 15.31 5.52 -7.13
C ALA A 33 14.47 5.08 -8.34
N PHE A 34 13.43 4.28 -8.11
CA PHE A 34 12.59 3.73 -9.17
C PHE A 34 11.23 4.41 -9.26
N LEU A 35 10.82 5.13 -8.22
CA LEU A 35 9.44 5.61 -8.12
C LEU A 35 9.25 7.06 -8.53
N GLY A 36 10.20 7.91 -8.22
CA GLY A 36 10.00 9.34 -8.38
C GLY A 36 9.16 9.94 -7.27
N PRO A 37 9.23 11.27 -7.06
CA PRO A 37 8.63 11.90 -5.88
C PRO A 37 7.11 11.87 -5.85
N GLU A 38 6.45 12.03 -6.99
CA GLU A 38 4.98 12.05 -7.00
C GLU A 38 4.39 10.69 -6.66
N LEU A 39 4.96 9.64 -7.23
CA LEU A 39 4.49 8.29 -6.95
C LEU A 39 4.81 7.91 -5.51
N LEU A 40 5.97 8.32 -5.02
CA LEU A 40 6.37 8.06 -3.65
C LEU A 40 5.37 8.67 -2.67
N ASP A 41 4.99 9.93 -2.89
CA ASP A 41 4.02 10.60 -2.03
C ASP A 41 2.66 9.90 -2.07
N ALA A 42 2.19 9.54 -3.26
CA ALA A 42 0.91 8.85 -3.40
C ALA A 42 0.94 7.49 -2.70
N ALA A 43 2.03 6.74 -2.86
CA ALA A 43 2.16 5.43 -2.23
C ALA A 43 2.17 5.53 -0.72
N GLU A 44 2.87 6.51 -0.15
CA GLU A 44 2.90 6.70 1.30
C GLU A 44 1.52 7.03 1.84
N LEU A 45 0.78 7.88 1.13
CA LEU A 45 -0.57 8.25 1.56
C LEU A 45 -1.50 7.04 1.50
N VAL A 46 -1.45 6.28 0.42
CA VAL A 46 -2.28 5.08 0.28
C VAL A 46 -1.93 4.06 1.37
N ALA A 47 -0.65 3.84 1.63
CA ALA A 47 -0.22 2.92 2.68
C ALA A 47 -0.79 3.34 4.03
N ALA A 48 -0.73 4.64 4.34
CA ALA A 48 -1.27 5.15 5.60
C ALA A 48 -2.77 4.90 5.72
N GLU A 49 -3.53 5.10 4.64
CA GLU A 49 -4.97 4.90 4.66
C GLU A 49 -5.35 3.43 4.79
N LEU A 50 -4.64 2.55 4.11
CA LEU A 50 -4.90 1.12 4.24
C LEU A 50 -4.61 0.61 5.64
N ILE A 51 -3.52 1.08 6.26
CA ILE A 51 -3.20 0.70 7.63
C ILE A 51 -4.24 1.24 8.60
N ALA A 52 -4.61 2.52 8.47
CA ALA A 52 -5.60 3.12 9.35
C ALA A 52 -6.94 2.39 9.26
N ASN A 53 -7.33 2.03 8.05
CA ASN A 53 -8.57 1.30 7.83
C ASN A 53 -8.53 -0.08 8.48
N ALA A 54 -7.41 -0.78 8.34
CA ALA A 54 -7.27 -2.10 8.94
C ALA A 54 -7.32 -2.04 10.47
N VAL A 55 -6.64 -1.07 11.07
CA VAL A 55 -6.65 -0.89 12.53
C VAL A 55 -8.06 -0.59 13.02
N ARG A 56 -8.79 0.24 12.29
CA ARG A 56 -10.15 0.60 12.67
C ARG A 56 -11.09 -0.61 12.65
N HIS A 57 -10.87 -1.55 11.73
CA HIS A 57 -11.81 -2.64 11.48
C HIS A 57 -11.31 -4.04 11.84
N ALA A 58 -10.12 -4.15 12.41
CA ALA A 58 -9.49 -5.47 12.60
C ALA A 58 -10.05 -6.30 13.72
N ASN A 59 -10.84 -5.72 14.62
CA ASN A 59 -11.44 -6.46 15.75
C ASN A 59 -10.40 -7.17 16.61
N GLY A 60 -9.22 -6.57 16.76
CA GLY A 60 -8.18 -7.11 17.62
C GLY A 60 -7.37 -8.25 17.04
N GLY A 61 -7.66 -8.68 15.81
CA GLY A 61 -6.88 -9.73 15.17
C GLY A 61 -5.57 -9.21 14.61
N PRO A 62 -4.73 -10.12 14.11
CA PRO A 62 -3.43 -9.72 13.57
C PRO A 62 -3.57 -8.93 12.27
N ILE A 63 -2.66 -8.01 12.08
CA ILE A 63 -2.57 -7.19 10.88
C ILE A 63 -1.14 -7.25 10.38
N THR A 64 -0.97 -7.38 9.07
CA THR A 64 0.35 -7.21 8.44
C THR A 64 0.23 -6.20 7.32
N ALA A 65 1.27 -5.41 7.14
CA ALA A 65 1.32 -4.42 6.06
C ALA A 65 2.60 -4.64 5.27
N GLY A 66 2.53 -4.45 3.97
CA GLY A 66 3.70 -4.66 3.15
C GLY A 66 3.67 -3.91 1.85
N ALA A 67 4.83 -3.83 1.22
CA ALA A 67 4.98 -3.25 -0.09
C ALA A 67 5.96 -4.10 -0.90
N CYS A 68 5.70 -4.20 -2.18
CA CYS A 68 6.54 -4.97 -3.09
C CYS A 68 6.71 -4.19 -4.38
N LEU A 69 7.95 -3.97 -4.78
CA LEU A 69 8.26 -3.37 -6.06
C LEU A 69 8.85 -4.43 -6.97
N SER A 70 8.25 -4.59 -8.13
CA SER A 70 8.69 -5.57 -9.11
C SER A 70 8.57 -4.96 -10.50
N ASP A 71 8.85 -5.76 -11.54
CA ASP A 71 8.66 -5.32 -12.92
C ASP A 71 7.20 -5.06 -13.26
N LYS A 72 6.26 -5.49 -12.40
CA LYS A 72 4.83 -5.22 -12.59
C LYS A 72 4.39 -3.92 -11.94
N GLY A 73 5.26 -3.26 -11.21
CA GLY A 73 4.95 -2.02 -10.53
C GLY A 73 5.05 -2.13 -9.03
N LEU A 74 4.47 -1.17 -8.33
CA LEU A 74 4.46 -1.13 -6.87
C LEU A 74 3.12 -1.63 -6.36
N ARG A 75 3.16 -2.58 -5.43
CA ARG A 75 1.94 -3.10 -4.79
C ARG A 75 2.06 -2.92 -3.29
N ILE A 76 1.01 -2.36 -2.70
CA ILE A 76 0.88 -2.21 -1.25
C ILE A 76 -0.24 -3.12 -0.80
N GLU A 77 -0.02 -3.87 0.27
CA GLU A 77 -1.00 -4.81 0.81
C GLU A 77 -1.10 -4.66 2.31
N VAL A 78 -2.34 -4.73 2.81
CA VAL A 78 -2.58 -4.79 4.26
C VAL A 78 -3.57 -5.92 4.48
N ASN A 79 -3.17 -6.88 5.31
CA ASN A 79 -3.98 -8.05 5.64
C ASN A 79 -4.49 -7.90 7.05
N ASP A 80 -5.78 -8.19 7.25
CA ASP A 80 -6.36 -8.18 8.60
C ASP A 80 -7.25 -9.40 8.79
N ALA A 81 -7.72 -9.60 10.02
CA ALA A 81 -8.49 -10.78 10.40
C ALA A 81 -10.01 -10.60 10.27
N ASN A 82 -10.46 -9.46 9.77
CA ASN A 82 -11.89 -9.18 9.62
C ASN A 82 -12.29 -9.42 8.16
N PRO A 83 -13.17 -10.40 7.88
CA PRO A 83 -13.54 -10.69 6.50
C PRO A 83 -14.50 -9.67 5.88
N ALA A 84 -15.08 -8.79 6.67
CA ALA A 84 -16.01 -7.80 6.14
C ALA A 84 -15.28 -6.80 5.25
N VAL A 85 -15.82 -6.59 4.06
CA VAL A 85 -15.24 -5.66 3.09
C VAL A 85 -15.85 -4.29 3.28
N PRO A 86 -15.03 -3.25 3.57
CA PRO A 86 -15.56 -1.90 3.68
C PRO A 86 -16.14 -1.44 2.35
N GLN A 87 -17.19 -0.63 2.42
CA GLN A 87 -17.81 -0.07 1.23
C GLN A 87 -17.72 1.44 1.30
N VAL A 88 -17.44 2.05 0.15
CA VAL A 88 -17.36 3.49 0.04
C VAL A 88 -18.59 3.98 -0.70
N SER A 89 -19.26 4.98 -0.15
CA SER A 89 -20.34 5.67 -0.83
C SER A 89 -20.13 7.15 -0.70
N LEU A 90 -20.82 7.93 -1.53
CA LEU A 90 -20.69 9.38 -1.45
C LEU A 90 -21.17 9.92 -0.10
N SER A 91 -22.12 9.26 0.53
CA SER A 91 -22.58 9.69 1.84
C SER A 91 -21.53 9.50 2.92
N ASP A 92 -20.55 8.65 2.68
CA ASP A 92 -19.52 8.35 3.67
C ASP A 92 -18.22 9.14 3.44
N VAL A 93 -18.16 9.95 2.41
CA VAL A 93 -16.92 10.65 2.04
C VAL A 93 -16.42 11.55 3.17
N ASP A 94 -17.35 12.13 3.92
CA ASP A 94 -16.97 13.01 5.04
C ASP A 94 -16.57 12.25 6.28
N GLU A 95 -16.79 10.94 6.31
CA GLU A 95 -16.38 10.12 7.42
C GLU A 95 -14.95 9.65 7.20
N GLU A 96 -14.24 9.47 8.29
CA GLU A 96 -12.82 9.16 8.22
C GLU A 96 -12.53 7.93 7.37
N GLY A 97 -13.25 6.84 7.61
CA GLY A 97 -13.03 5.60 6.85
C GLY A 97 -13.38 5.72 5.39
N GLY A 98 -14.48 6.41 5.09
CA GLY A 98 -14.92 6.59 3.71
C GLY A 98 -13.96 7.45 2.92
N ARG A 99 -13.43 8.49 3.54
CA ARG A 99 -12.45 9.37 2.90
C ARG A 99 -11.18 8.62 2.53
N GLY A 100 -10.69 7.77 3.45
CA GLY A 100 -9.47 7.03 3.22
C GLY A 100 -9.56 6.12 2.00
N LEU A 101 -10.65 5.35 1.91
CA LEU A 101 -10.84 4.46 0.77
C LEU A 101 -11.06 5.24 -0.53
N PHE A 102 -11.72 6.39 -0.43
CA PHE A 102 -11.89 7.26 -1.59
C PHE A 102 -10.53 7.73 -2.12
N LEU A 103 -9.61 8.09 -1.22
CA LEU A 103 -8.26 8.47 -1.61
C LEU A 103 -7.51 7.34 -2.28
N VAL A 104 -7.65 6.11 -1.76
CA VAL A 104 -7.01 4.96 -2.38
C VAL A 104 -7.51 4.80 -3.82
N ALA A 105 -8.82 4.88 -4.01
CA ALA A 105 -9.40 4.77 -5.34
C ALA A 105 -8.91 5.87 -6.28
N ALA A 106 -8.72 7.07 -5.75
CA ALA A 106 -8.29 8.21 -6.55
C ALA A 106 -6.83 8.14 -6.94
N LEU A 107 -5.98 7.59 -6.08
CA LEU A 107 -4.52 7.65 -6.28
C LEU A 107 -3.92 6.39 -6.88
N ALA A 108 -4.47 5.22 -6.58
CA ALA A 108 -3.93 3.97 -7.09
C ALA A 108 -4.44 3.69 -8.51
N ASP A 109 -3.62 3.02 -9.30
CA ASP A 109 -4.06 2.60 -10.63
C ASP A 109 -5.06 1.46 -10.55
N ARG A 110 -4.88 0.59 -9.56
CA ARG A 110 -5.81 -0.51 -9.28
C ARG A 110 -5.84 -0.73 -7.79
N HIS A 111 -6.97 -1.19 -7.27
CA HIS A 111 -7.10 -1.51 -5.85
C HIS A 111 -8.22 -2.54 -5.68
N GLY A 112 -8.24 -3.19 -4.54
CA GLY A 112 -9.29 -4.14 -4.27
C GLY A 112 -9.14 -4.82 -2.92
N PHE A 113 -10.02 -5.79 -2.69
CA PHE A 113 -10.06 -6.60 -1.49
C PHE A 113 -10.17 -8.05 -1.94
N ASP A 114 -9.31 -8.91 -1.38
CA ASP A 114 -9.39 -10.35 -1.65
C ASP A 114 -9.66 -11.09 -0.35
N PRO A 115 -10.47 -12.14 -0.39
CA PRO A 115 -10.60 -13.00 0.79
C PRO A 115 -9.25 -13.62 1.14
N LEU A 116 -8.95 -13.63 2.42
CA LEU A 116 -7.74 -14.28 2.95
C LEU A 116 -8.14 -14.85 4.30
N PRO A 117 -8.85 -16.00 4.32
CA PRO A 117 -9.43 -16.49 5.56
C PRO A 117 -8.41 -16.62 6.68
N PRO A 118 -8.77 -16.22 7.90
CA PRO A 118 -10.08 -15.79 8.37
C PRO A 118 -10.44 -14.32 8.08
N GLY A 119 -9.62 -13.59 7.36
CA GLY A 119 -9.85 -12.18 7.11
C GLY A 119 -9.80 -11.81 5.64
N LYS A 120 -9.11 -10.73 5.33
CA LYS A 120 -9.01 -10.24 3.97
C LYS A 120 -7.66 -9.56 3.73
N ARG A 121 -7.36 -9.39 2.45
CA ARG A 121 -6.22 -8.61 1.98
C ARG A 121 -6.77 -7.39 1.25
N CYS A 122 -6.36 -6.21 1.71
CA CYS A 122 -6.65 -4.96 1.00
C CYS A 122 -5.39 -4.59 0.24
N TRP A 123 -5.51 -4.22 -1.02
CA TRP A 123 -4.32 -3.95 -1.82
C TRP A 123 -4.53 -2.77 -2.75
N ALA A 124 -3.41 -2.17 -3.14
CA ALA A 124 -3.38 -1.09 -4.11
C ALA A 124 -2.14 -1.26 -4.98
N GLU A 125 -2.27 -0.99 -6.27
CA GLU A 125 -1.18 -1.12 -7.21
C GLU A 125 -0.98 0.18 -7.96
N PHE A 126 0.29 0.48 -8.22
CA PHE A 126 0.70 1.68 -8.95
C PHE A 126 1.60 1.26 -10.09
N LYS A 127 1.33 1.78 -11.26
CA LYS A 127 2.24 1.59 -12.39
C LYS A 127 3.49 2.43 -12.14
N VAL A 128 4.64 1.85 -12.44
CA VAL A 128 5.90 2.57 -12.33
C VAL A 128 6.29 2.98 -13.74
N SER A 129 6.28 4.28 -13.99
CA SER A 129 6.51 4.78 -15.34
C SER A 129 7.95 4.66 -15.77
N THR A 130 8.87 4.66 -14.82
CA THR A 130 10.29 4.49 -15.11
C THR A 130 10.63 3.02 -14.96
N PRO A 131 11.08 2.35 -16.00
CA PRO A 131 11.43 0.94 -15.89
C PRO A 131 12.50 0.70 -14.86
N LEU A 132 12.43 -0.45 -14.20
CA LEU A 132 13.47 -0.84 -13.26
C LEU A 132 14.78 -1.07 -14.01
N PRO A 133 15.91 -0.72 -13.40
CA PRO A 133 17.20 -0.93 -14.06
C PRO A 133 17.45 -2.40 -14.32
N THR A 134 17.92 -2.69 -15.49
CA THR A 134 18.41 -4.01 -15.88
C THR A 134 19.63 -3.79 -16.75
N ALA A 135 20.35 -4.86 -17.03
CA ALA A 135 21.51 -4.74 -17.90
C ALA A 135 21.13 -4.19 -19.28
N SER A 136 19.96 -4.51 -19.75
CA SER A 136 19.52 -4.04 -21.07
C SER A 136 19.17 -2.56 -21.10
N HIS A 137 18.97 -1.96 -19.96
CA HIS A 137 18.69 -0.54 -19.88
C HIS A 137 19.93 0.32 -19.74
N LEU A 138 21.04 -0.28 -19.61
CA LEU A 138 22.24 0.52 -19.58
C LEU A 138 22.39 1.13 -20.93
N PRO A 139 22.50 2.37 -20.95
CA PRO A 139 22.34 3.08 -22.15
C PRO A 139 23.39 2.77 -23.09
N LEU A 140 23.12 2.25 -23.58
CA LEU A 140 23.67 2.04 -24.41
C LEU A 140 23.62 3.04 -25.20
N GLN A 141 23.15 3.32 -24.91
CA GLN A 141 22.91 4.01 -25.38
C GLN A 141 23.13 4.87 -25.68
N ARG A 142 23.25 4.82 -25.83
CA ARG A 142 23.35 5.45 -26.18
C ARG A 142 23.64 5.92 -26.73
N SER A 143 23.65 5.61 -26.71
CA SER A 143 23.91 5.94 -27.32
C SER A 143 23.92 6.14 -27.93
#